data_2702056b29f5fe9a2952f7bc0224a61a
#
_entry.id   2702056b29f5fe9a2952f7bc0224a61a
#
_cell.length_a   1.000
_cell.length_b   1.000
_cell.length_c   1.000
_cell.angle_alpha   90.00
_cell.angle_beta   90.00
_cell.angle_gamma   90.00
#
_symmetry.space_group_name_H-M   'P 1'
#
loop_
_entity.id
_entity.type
_entity.pdbx_description
1 polymer ?
#
loop_
_entity_poly.entity_id
_entity_poly.type
_entity_poly.pdbx_seq_one_letter_code
_entity_poly.pdbx_strand_id
1 'polypeptide(L)' 'MADETKLWEYRVQTIGGFFGTKDEHIQVTLDEWGSEGWEAINVFTPEGSGKITIVAKRPLTDRVRRLRSMPLP' A
#
# COMPACT_ATOMS: atom_id res chain seq x y z
N MET A 1 25.63 -10.93 -15.25
CA MET A 1 24.82 -10.74 -14.19
C MET A 1 23.41 -10.43 -14.55
N ALA A 2 22.55 -11.16 -14.02
CA ALA A 2 21.19 -10.90 -14.33
C ALA A 2 20.85 -9.51 -13.90
N ASP A 3 20.16 -8.85 -14.73
CA ASP A 3 19.72 -7.57 -14.43
C ASP A 3 18.59 -7.67 -13.44
N GLU A 4 18.91 -7.36 -12.25
CA GLU A 4 17.96 -7.52 -11.18
C GLU A 4 16.97 -6.37 -11.17
N THR A 5 16.36 -6.11 -12.27
CA THR A 5 15.37 -5.06 -12.27
C THR A 5 14.29 -5.43 -11.28
N LYS A 6 14.30 -4.74 -10.17
CA LYS A 6 13.34 -4.99 -9.14
C LYS A 6 12.01 -4.38 -9.55
N LEU A 7 10.98 -5.20 -9.55
CA LEU A 7 9.65 -4.72 -9.83
C LEU A 7 8.91 -4.53 -8.53
N TRP A 8 8.02 -3.55 -8.51
CA TRP A 8 7.29 -3.18 -7.33
C TRP A 8 5.81 -3.23 -7.60
N GLU A 9 5.04 -3.50 -6.57
CA GLU A 9 3.61 -3.26 -6.65
C GLU A 9 3.26 -2.16 -5.66
N TYR A 10 2.22 -1.43 -5.97
CA TYR A 10 1.86 -0.25 -5.20
C TYR A 10 0.44 -0.38 -4.69
N ARG A 11 0.20 0.29 -3.58
CA ARG A 11 -1.10 0.29 -2.95
C ARG A 11 -1.42 1.70 -2.50
N VAL A 12 -2.63 2.16 -2.78
CA VAL A 12 -3.09 3.46 -2.34
C VAL A 12 -4.43 3.26 -1.67
N GLN A 13 -4.57 3.78 -0.48
CA GLN A 13 -5.84 3.65 0.23
C GLN A 13 -6.06 4.85 1.10
N THR A 14 -7.29 5.33 1.10
CA THR A 14 -7.70 6.44 1.94
C THR A 14 -8.52 5.87 3.10
N ILE A 15 -8.14 6.26 4.31
CA ILE A 15 -8.81 5.80 5.51
C ILE A 15 -9.33 7.00 6.28
N GLY A 16 -10.28 6.74 7.16
CA GLY A 16 -10.87 7.78 7.96
C GLY A 16 -12.33 7.93 7.67
N GLY A 17 -13.00 8.70 8.50
CA GLY A 17 -14.42 8.87 8.38
C GLY A 17 -14.83 10.32 8.46
N PHE A 18 -16.12 10.51 8.73
CA PHE A 18 -16.71 11.82 8.77
C PHE A 18 -16.04 12.72 9.82
N PHE A 19 -15.61 12.13 10.92
CA PHE A 19 -15.01 12.88 12.02
C PHE A 19 -13.48 12.87 11.99
N GLY A 20 -12.89 12.48 10.86
CA GLY A 20 -11.43 12.47 10.73
C GLY A 20 -10.84 11.10 10.93
N THR A 21 -9.53 11.07 11.15
CA THR A 21 -8.78 9.83 11.30
C THR A 21 -8.00 9.89 12.61
N LYS A 22 -8.10 8.84 13.40
CA LYS A 22 -7.39 8.77 14.68
C LYS A 22 -6.05 8.08 14.50
N ASP A 23 -5.10 8.45 15.33
CA ASP A 23 -3.76 7.87 15.29
C ASP A 23 -3.80 6.36 15.40
N GLU A 24 -4.68 5.83 16.24
CA GLU A 24 -4.79 4.39 16.41
C GLU A 24 -5.17 3.70 15.11
N HIS A 25 -6.07 4.32 14.36
CA HIS A 25 -6.49 3.75 13.09
C HIS A 25 -5.33 3.72 12.11
N ILE A 26 -4.54 4.79 12.07
CA ILE A 26 -3.38 4.85 11.20
C ILE A 26 -2.36 3.79 11.61
N GLN A 27 -2.12 3.67 12.92
CA GLN A 27 -1.14 2.72 13.43
C GLN A 27 -1.53 1.29 13.05
N VAL A 28 -2.78 0.93 13.28
CA VAL A 28 -3.24 -0.43 12.98
C VAL A 28 -3.11 -0.71 11.48
N THR A 29 -3.50 0.25 10.66
CA THR A 29 -3.43 0.07 9.22
C THR A 29 -1.99 -0.13 8.77
N LEU A 30 -1.07 0.69 9.27
CA LEU A 30 0.32 0.57 8.88
C LEU A 30 0.93 -0.74 9.38
N ASP A 31 0.56 -1.17 10.57
CA ASP A 31 1.06 -2.43 11.10
C ASP A 31 0.56 -3.61 10.28
N GLU A 32 -0.71 -3.59 9.89
CA GLU A 32 -1.25 -4.64 9.05
C GLU A 32 -0.54 -4.70 7.70
N TRP A 33 -0.37 -3.53 7.09
CA TRP A 33 0.30 -3.49 5.81
C TRP A 33 1.75 -3.94 5.92
N GLY A 34 2.43 -3.52 7.00
CA GLY A 34 3.81 -3.92 7.22
C GLY A 34 3.94 -5.43 7.37
N SER A 35 2.97 -6.07 8.04
CA SER A 35 3.01 -7.51 8.21
C SER A 35 2.82 -8.23 6.88
N GLU A 36 2.27 -7.56 5.88
CA GLU A 36 2.10 -8.12 4.54
C GLU A 36 3.22 -7.70 3.59
N GLY A 37 4.25 -7.05 4.12
CA GLY A 37 5.40 -6.68 3.32
C GLY A 37 5.33 -5.30 2.70
N TRP A 38 4.31 -4.52 3.01
CA TRP A 38 4.17 -3.19 2.44
C TRP A 38 5.00 -2.18 3.20
N GLU A 39 5.60 -1.26 2.47
CA GLU A 39 6.34 -0.14 3.02
C GLU A 39 5.64 1.15 2.63
N ALA A 40 5.22 1.93 3.61
CA ALA A 40 4.57 3.20 3.33
C ALA A 40 5.60 4.18 2.80
N ILE A 41 5.32 4.78 1.66
CA ILE A 41 6.23 5.74 1.06
C ILE A 41 5.69 7.16 1.15
N ASN A 42 4.41 7.31 1.43
CA ASN A 42 3.84 8.62 1.63
C ASN A 42 2.53 8.50 2.38
N VAL A 43 2.26 9.49 3.21
CA VAL A 43 1.00 9.59 3.95
C VAL A 43 0.61 11.06 3.89
N PHE A 44 -0.59 11.35 3.40
CA PHE A 44 -1.00 12.73 3.30
C PHE A 44 -2.50 12.85 3.49
N THR A 45 -2.93 14.08 3.74
CA THR A 45 -4.33 14.39 3.94
C THR A 45 -4.85 15.07 2.68
N PRO A 46 -5.80 14.45 1.98
CA PRO A 46 -6.39 15.12 0.83
C PRO A 46 -7.05 16.43 1.27
N GLU A 47 -6.95 17.41 0.43
CA GLU A 47 -7.42 18.73 0.75
C GLU A 47 -8.91 18.72 1.07
N GLY A 48 -9.29 19.40 2.15
CA GLY A 48 -10.68 19.55 2.51
C GLY A 48 -11.30 18.33 3.15
N SER A 49 -10.48 17.36 3.54
CA SER A 49 -11.02 16.15 4.13
C SER A 49 -10.29 15.83 5.44
N GLY A 50 -10.95 15.12 6.32
CA GLY A 50 -10.31 14.64 7.54
C GLY A 50 -9.72 13.25 7.35
N LYS A 51 -9.59 12.81 6.10
CA LYS A 51 -9.11 11.47 5.81
C LYS A 51 -7.62 11.48 5.56
N ILE A 52 -7.04 10.29 5.60
CA ILE A 52 -5.62 10.10 5.36
C ILE A 52 -5.45 9.14 4.19
N THR A 53 -4.61 9.53 3.24
CA THR A 53 -4.29 8.63 2.12
C THR A 53 -2.89 8.09 2.34
N ILE A 54 -2.77 6.77 2.24
CA ILE A 54 -1.50 6.08 2.43
C ILE A 54 -1.10 5.47 1.10
N VAL A 55 0.13 5.74 0.69
CA VAL A 55 0.71 5.14 -0.52
C VAL A 55 1.82 4.22 -0.06
N ALA A 56 1.78 2.99 -0.54
CA ALA A 56 2.77 1.99 -0.12
C ALA A 56 3.24 1.20 -1.32
N LYS A 57 4.36 0.52 -1.14
CA LYS A 57 4.92 -0.34 -2.16
C LYS A 57 5.47 -1.59 -1.51
N ARG A 58 5.62 -2.63 -2.29
CA ARG A 58 6.38 -3.81 -1.87
C ARG A 58 6.93 -4.49 -3.11
N PRO A 59 8.03 -5.24 -2.94
CA PRO A 59 8.60 -5.93 -4.10
C PRO A 59 7.63 -6.99 -4.63
N LEU A 60 7.57 -7.10 -5.94
CA LEU A 60 6.82 -8.19 -6.54
C LEU A 60 7.63 -9.47 -6.39
N THR A 61 7.00 -10.50 -5.85
CA THR A 61 7.63 -11.81 -5.80
C THR A 61 7.36 -12.53 -7.12
N ASP A 62 8.16 -13.55 -7.40
CA ASP A 62 7.94 -14.35 -8.59
C ASP A 62 6.53 -14.92 -8.62
N ARG A 63 6.03 -15.31 -7.46
CA ARG A 63 4.70 -15.88 -7.38
C ARG A 63 3.64 -14.86 -7.79
N VAL A 64 3.76 -13.65 -7.28
CA VAL A 64 2.78 -12.61 -7.59
C VAL A 64 2.85 -12.23 -9.05
N ARG A 65 4.07 -12.12 -9.60
CA ARG A 65 4.23 -11.81 -11.01
C ARG A 65 3.60 -12.87 -11.89
N ARG A 66 3.74 -14.12 -11.52
CA ARG A 66 3.17 -15.22 -12.26
C ARG A 66 1.65 -15.16 -12.25
N LEU A 67 1.08 -14.86 -11.09
CA LEU A 67 -0.36 -14.76 -10.99
C LEU A 67 -0.91 -13.62 -11.83
N ARG A 68 -0.18 -12.52 -11.89
CA ARG A 68 -0.64 -11.35 -12.64
C ARG A 68 -0.55 -11.55 -14.13
N SER A 69 0.33 -12.42 -14.59
CA SER A 69 0.46 -12.67 -16.01
C SER A 69 -0.45 -13.75 -16.51
N MET A 70 -1.22 -14.38 -15.64
CA MET A 70 -2.19 -15.38 -16.07
C MET A 70 -3.40 -14.72 -16.68
N PRO A 71 -3.91 -15.24 -17.80
CA PRO A 71 -5.13 -14.68 -18.36
C PRO A 71 -6.28 -14.89 -17.39
N LEU A 72 -7.15 -13.91 -17.32
CA LEU A 72 -8.34 -14.03 -16.53
C LEU A 72 -9.35 -14.95 -17.21
N PRO A 73 -10.06 -15.74 -16.44
CA PRO A 73 -11.09 -16.62 -17.02
C PRO A 73 -12.23 -15.84 -17.66
#